data_7a2a556585233530220c3b80885320c0
#
_entry.id   7a2a556585233530220c3b80885320c0
#
_cell.length_a   1.000
_cell.length_b   1.000
_cell.length_c   1.000
_cell.angle_alpha   90.00
_cell.angle_beta   90.00
_cell.angle_gamma   90.00
#
_symmetry.space_group_name_H-M   'P 1'
#
loop_
_entity.id
_entity.type
_entity.pdbx_description
1 polymer ?
#
loop_
_entity_poly.entity_id
_entity_poly.type
_entity_poly.pdbx_seq_one_letter_code
_entity_poly.pdbx_strand_id
1 'polypeptide(L)'
;MVKRRRLFVIVAVITICLWVGFRSGSLAKGGSNLGLLPGVFIPASSGDDVGPLEIKTLLIDVDKLTEPSQANLNSVWLMVKHPSLEKVYWFPLYQLKDTNKEHAQVAESFQLGMDKKPRDSFLIELQKEYRIEWNTLLILDQNDWVQTVASLEGVRIDGNWIKGDQVLQYNLFEKSPEPLANQAKLMRAICDRRNEVISYPNNFASTLDRLTERLLPASETTPSEFNSLVIQFKSLWMQPQALRCEFVGVK
;
A
#
# COMPACT_ATOMS: atom_id res chain seq x y z
N MET A 1 -28.55 -29.41 43.78
CA MET A 1 -28.37 -30.01 42.43
C MET A 1 -28.07 -29.01 41.31
N VAL A 2 -28.37 -27.75 41.40
CA VAL A 2 -28.19 -26.73 40.34
C VAL A 2 -26.72 -26.38 40.02
N LYS A 3 -25.80 -26.36 41.01
CA LYS A 3 -24.38 -26.04 40.82
C LYS A 3 -23.59 -27.04 39.94
N ARG A 4 -23.93 -28.35 40.02
CA ARG A 4 -23.24 -29.38 39.22
C ARG A 4 -23.61 -29.29 37.73
N ARG A 5 -24.85 -28.95 37.38
CA ARG A 5 -25.31 -28.79 35.99
C ARG A 5 -24.58 -27.61 35.28
N ARG A 6 -24.37 -26.48 35.98
CA ARG A 6 -23.66 -25.33 35.39
C ARG A 6 -22.18 -25.64 35.11
N LEU A 7 -21.53 -26.41 35.97
CA LEU A 7 -20.15 -26.82 35.77
C LEU A 7 -19.97 -27.72 34.52
N PHE A 8 -20.91 -28.66 34.31
CA PHE A 8 -20.92 -29.55 33.14
C PHE A 8 -21.10 -28.78 31.82
N VAL A 9 -21.96 -27.76 31.78
CA VAL A 9 -22.21 -26.95 30.59
C VAL A 9 -20.94 -26.13 30.25
N ILE A 10 -20.28 -25.54 31.23
CA ILE A 10 -19.05 -24.76 31.02
C ILE A 10 -17.93 -25.64 30.49
N VAL A 11 -17.74 -26.82 31.08
CA VAL A 11 -16.71 -27.78 30.62
C VAL A 11 -16.99 -28.26 29.20
N ALA A 12 -18.25 -28.55 28.85
CA ALA A 12 -18.64 -28.96 27.51
C ALA A 12 -18.37 -27.87 26.46
N VAL A 13 -18.67 -26.60 26.77
CA VAL A 13 -18.42 -25.47 25.86
C VAL A 13 -16.94 -25.27 25.65
N ILE A 14 -16.12 -25.32 26.70
CA ILE A 14 -14.64 -25.21 26.58
C ILE A 14 -14.08 -26.35 25.74
N THR A 15 -14.56 -27.59 25.92
CA THR A 15 -14.09 -28.73 25.16
C THR A 15 -14.45 -28.61 23.67
N ILE A 16 -15.64 -28.12 23.35
CA ILE A 16 -16.08 -27.87 21.96
C ILE A 16 -15.23 -26.76 21.32
N CYS A 17 -14.98 -25.67 22.04
CA CYS A 17 -14.14 -24.57 21.54
C CYS A 17 -12.69 -25.03 21.28
N LEU A 18 -12.12 -25.85 22.15
CA LEU A 18 -10.80 -26.44 21.96
C LEU A 18 -10.75 -27.42 20.78
N TRP A 19 -11.80 -28.19 20.59
CA TRP A 19 -11.87 -29.18 19.50
C TRP A 19 -12.05 -28.51 18.13
N VAL A 20 -12.86 -27.45 18.06
CA VAL A 20 -13.01 -26.64 16.84
C VAL A 20 -11.73 -25.87 16.54
N GLY A 21 -11.06 -25.31 17.55
CA GLY A 21 -9.78 -24.62 17.40
C GLY A 21 -8.65 -25.56 16.93
N PHE A 22 -8.63 -26.80 17.40
CA PHE A 22 -7.59 -27.79 17.01
C PHE A 22 -7.78 -28.33 15.58
N ARG A 23 -9.02 -28.44 15.09
CA ARG A 23 -9.27 -28.83 13.69
C ARG A 23 -8.96 -27.75 12.68
N SER A 24 -9.07 -26.47 13.06
CA SER A 24 -8.72 -25.35 12.18
C SER A 24 -7.22 -25.15 12.05
N GLY A 25 -6.40 -25.65 12.99
CA GLY A 25 -4.95 -25.52 12.99
C GLY A 25 -4.18 -26.57 12.18
N SER A 26 -4.83 -27.64 11.71
CA SER A 26 -4.12 -28.75 11.06
C SER A 26 -4.18 -28.75 9.52
N LEU A 27 -4.76 -27.74 8.88
CA LEU A 27 -4.86 -27.62 7.42
C LEU A 27 -3.89 -26.59 6.79
N ALA A 28 -3.00 -26.00 7.58
CA ALA A 28 -2.00 -25.07 7.08
C ALA A 28 -0.67 -25.78 6.75
N LYS A 29 -0.67 -26.66 5.74
CA LYS A 29 0.55 -27.13 5.07
C LYS A 29 0.46 -26.84 3.58
N GLY A 30 0.82 -25.62 3.21
CA GLY A 30 0.98 -25.18 1.84
C GLY A 30 1.65 -23.82 1.90
N GLY A 31 3.00 -23.82 2.01
CA GLY A 31 3.72 -22.59 2.25
C GLY A 31 3.97 -21.82 0.96
N SER A 32 3.67 -20.57 0.97
CA SER A 32 4.43 -19.56 0.26
C SER A 32 5.18 -18.73 1.30
N ASN A 33 6.52 -18.84 1.26
CA ASN A 33 7.41 -18.10 2.15
C ASN A 33 7.38 -16.62 1.82
N LEU A 34 6.49 -15.86 2.46
CA LEU A 34 6.65 -14.41 2.56
C LEU A 34 7.84 -14.17 3.48
N GLY A 35 8.95 -13.70 2.86
CA GLY A 35 10.16 -13.32 3.59
C GLY A 35 9.84 -12.30 4.66
N LEU A 36 10.29 -12.61 5.84
CA LEU A 36 10.08 -11.88 7.07
C LEU A 36 10.63 -10.46 6.98
N LEU A 37 9.74 -9.49 6.79
CA LEU A 37 9.95 -8.19 7.40
C LEU A 37 9.74 -8.41 8.91
N PRO A 38 10.70 -8.02 9.80
CA PRO A 38 10.60 -8.34 11.21
C PRO A 38 9.34 -7.69 11.81
N GLY A 39 8.38 -8.51 12.18
CA GLY A 39 7.22 -8.13 12.98
C GLY A 39 5.87 -8.04 12.29
N VAL A 40 5.72 -8.35 11.00
CA VAL A 40 4.41 -8.34 10.33
C VAL A 40 4.06 -9.74 9.82
N PHE A 41 3.16 -10.41 10.51
CA PHE A 41 2.55 -11.63 10.05
C PHE A 41 1.33 -11.25 9.20
N ILE A 42 1.44 -11.32 7.87
CA ILE A 42 0.29 -11.24 6.96
C ILE A 42 -0.14 -12.69 6.71
N PRO A 43 -1.32 -13.12 7.18
CA PRO A 43 -1.78 -14.48 6.92
C PRO A 43 -1.98 -14.69 5.42
N ALA A 44 -1.33 -15.70 4.85
CA ALA A 44 -1.57 -16.11 3.46
C ALA A 44 -2.99 -16.70 3.33
N SER A 45 -3.81 -16.16 2.43
CA SER A 45 -5.11 -16.75 2.10
C SER A 45 -4.88 -17.94 1.18
N SER A 46 -5.21 -19.13 1.64
CA SER A 46 -5.24 -20.34 0.82
C SER A 46 -6.68 -20.67 0.42
N GLY A 47 -6.94 -20.81 -0.87
CA GLY A 47 -8.04 -21.60 -1.44
C GLY A 47 -9.16 -20.82 -2.12
N ASP A 48 -9.44 -21.22 -3.26
CA ASP A 48 -10.49 -21.17 -4.30
C ASP A 48 -11.87 -20.48 -4.06
N ASP A 49 -12.06 -19.72 -2.99
CA ASP A 49 -13.17 -18.79 -2.87
C ASP A 49 -12.72 -17.43 -3.41
N VAL A 50 -13.36 -16.98 -4.48
CA VAL A 50 -13.18 -15.64 -5.07
C VAL A 50 -13.75 -14.60 -4.09
N GLY A 51 -13.16 -14.57 -2.90
CA GLY A 51 -13.33 -13.50 -1.94
C GLY A 51 -12.71 -12.20 -2.46
N PRO A 52 -12.99 -11.05 -1.83
CA PRO A 52 -12.39 -9.80 -2.23
C PRO A 52 -10.86 -9.94 -2.20
N LEU A 53 -10.21 -9.62 -3.33
CA LEU A 53 -8.76 -9.77 -3.52
C LEU A 53 -7.99 -8.85 -2.57
N GLU A 54 -6.87 -9.34 -2.07
CA GLU A 54 -5.91 -8.49 -1.37
C GLU A 54 -5.30 -7.51 -2.37
N ILE A 55 -5.33 -6.21 -2.06
CA ILE A 55 -4.70 -5.19 -2.89
C ILE A 55 -3.26 -5.01 -2.41
N LYS A 56 -2.30 -5.29 -3.27
CA LYS A 56 -0.87 -5.03 -3.06
C LYS A 56 -0.38 -4.12 -4.17
N THR A 57 -0.30 -2.82 -3.89
CA THR A 57 0.13 -1.83 -4.87
C THR A 57 1.57 -1.42 -4.61
N LEU A 58 2.45 -1.65 -5.58
CA LEU A 58 3.78 -1.09 -5.58
C LEU A 58 3.68 0.37 -6.07
N LEU A 59 3.91 1.33 -5.18
CA LEU A 59 3.96 2.75 -5.51
C LEU A 59 5.40 3.14 -5.77
N ILE A 60 5.66 3.66 -6.97
CA ILE A 60 6.97 4.13 -7.43
C ILE A 60 6.86 5.65 -7.58
N ASP A 61 7.62 6.38 -6.77
CA ASP A 61 7.68 7.84 -6.84
C ASP A 61 8.93 8.27 -7.62
N VAL A 62 8.73 9.14 -8.60
CA VAL A 62 9.79 9.68 -9.46
C VAL A 62 9.77 11.21 -9.48
N ASP A 63 10.86 11.82 -9.91
CA ASP A 63 10.95 13.28 -10.02
C ASP A 63 10.03 13.83 -11.11
N LYS A 64 9.94 13.17 -12.27
CA LYS A 64 9.13 13.61 -13.43
C LYS A 64 8.73 12.44 -14.33
N LEU A 65 7.56 12.54 -14.94
CA LEU A 65 7.05 11.62 -15.96
C LEU A 65 6.95 12.25 -17.36
N THR A 66 7.31 13.52 -17.51
CA THR A 66 7.34 14.21 -18.82
C THR A 66 8.45 13.70 -19.73
N GLU A 67 9.57 13.27 -19.13
CA GLU A 67 10.73 12.70 -19.80
C GLU A 67 11.08 11.34 -19.17
N PRO A 68 10.34 10.26 -19.47
CA PRO A 68 10.43 9.00 -18.72
C PRO A 68 11.84 8.39 -18.71
N SER A 69 12.57 8.51 -19.82
CA SER A 69 13.95 7.97 -19.92
C SER A 69 14.97 8.70 -19.05
N GLN A 70 14.62 9.86 -18.51
CA GLN A 70 15.45 10.68 -17.61
C GLN A 70 14.86 10.78 -16.21
N ALA A 71 13.80 10.03 -15.91
CA ALA A 71 13.17 10.03 -14.61
C ALA A 71 14.10 9.42 -13.57
N ASN A 72 14.24 10.09 -12.43
CA ASN A 72 14.98 9.59 -11.28
C ASN A 72 14.02 8.99 -10.26
N LEU A 73 14.41 7.85 -9.70
CA LEU A 73 13.69 7.19 -8.62
C LEU A 73 13.87 7.97 -7.32
N ASN A 74 12.77 8.40 -6.71
CA ASN A 74 12.76 9.04 -5.40
C ASN A 74 12.54 8.04 -4.27
N SER A 75 11.49 7.23 -4.39
CA SER A 75 11.13 6.22 -3.39
C SER A 75 10.29 5.10 -3.99
N VAL A 76 10.27 3.98 -3.26
CA VAL A 76 9.36 2.87 -3.53
C VAL A 76 8.65 2.48 -2.24
N TRP A 77 7.33 2.33 -2.33
CA TRP A 77 6.47 1.90 -1.23
C TRP A 77 5.63 0.71 -1.65
N LEU A 78 5.36 -0.19 -0.72
CA LEU A 78 4.34 -1.21 -0.88
C LEU A 78 3.10 -0.83 -0.05
N MET A 79 1.99 -0.62 -0.72
CA MET A 79 0.68 -0.48 -0.09
C MET A 79 0.00 -1.85 -0.02
N VAL A 80 -0.46 -2.24 1.15
CA VAL A 80 -1.19 -3.49 1.35
C VAL A 80 -2.55 -3.21 1.99
N LYS A 81 -3.62 -3.69 1.36
CA LYS A 81 -4.97 -3.69 1.90
C LYS A 81 -5.53 -5.10 1.88
N HIS A 82 -5.62 -5.69 3.05
CA HIS A 82 -6.31 -6.96 3.21
C HIS A 82 -7.82 -6.75 3.32
N PRO A 83 -8.66 -7.57 2.65
CA PRO A 83 -10.11 -7.38 2.61
C PRO A 83 -10.77 -7.32 3.99
N SER A 84 -10.33 -8.17 4.92
CA SER A 84 -10.90 -8.26 6.27
C SER A 84 -10.43 -7.17 7.25
N LEU A 85 -9.47 -6.31 6.84
CA LEU A 85 -8.92 -5.27 7.70
C LEU A 85 -9.44 -3.90 7.26
N GLU A 86 -9.80 -3.04 8.24
CA GLU A 86 -10.17 -1.64 7.98
C GLU A 86 -8.97 -0.72 7.76
N LYS A 87 -7.76 -1.30 7.66
CA LYS A 87 -6.50 -0.58 7.61
C LYS A 87 -5.80 -0.80 6.27
N VAL A 88 -5.08 0.22 5.84
CA VAL A 88 -4.10 0.16 4.75
C VAL A 88 -2.71 0.30 5.36
N TYR A 89 -1.85 -0.63 5.03
CA TYR A 89 -0.48 -0.64 5.50
C TYR A 89 0.45 -0.12 4.40
N TRP A 90 1.41 0.72 4.80
CA TRP A 90 2.43 1.28 3.93
C TRP A 90 3.80 0.87 4.42
N PHE A 91 4.56 0.20 3.56
CA PHE A 91 5.91 -0.27 3.83
C PHE A 91 6.88 0.47 2.92
N PRO A 92 7.84 1.25 3.46
CA PRO A 92 8.90 1.82 2.66
C PRO A 92 9.86 0.72 2.24
N LEU A 93 10.20 0.66 0.96
CA LEU A 93 11.16 -0.29 0.41
C LEU A 93 12.47 0.40 0.06
N TYR A 94 12.41 1.55 -0.60
CA TYR A 94 13.55 2.29 -1.08
C TYR A 94 13.34 3.80 -0.92
N GLN A 95 14.45 4.52 -0.66
CA GLN A 95 14.52 5.98 -0.71
C GLN A 95 15.80 6.45 -1.45
N LEU A 96 15.70 7.59 -2.10
CA LEU A 96 16.86 8.26 -2.66
C LEU A 96 17.88 8.58 -1.56
N LYS A 97 19.19 8.41 -1.87
CA LYS A 97 20.31 8.58 -0.94
C LYS A 97 20.38 7.54 0.20
N ASP A 98 19.75 6.39 0.02
CA ASP A 98 20.01 5.29 0.92
C ASP A 98 21.49 4.90 0.86
N THR A 99 22.11 4.74 2.02
CA THR A 99 23.53 4.37 2.14
C THR A 99 23.75 2.86 2.10
N ASN A 100 22.68 2.08 2.08
CA ASN A 100 22.77 0.63 1.94
C ASN A 100 23.19 0.27 0.51
N LYS A 101 24.27 -0.51 0.39
CA LYS A 101 24.78 -0.93 -0.93
C LYS A 101 23.81 -1.80 -1.72
N GLU A 102 22.98 -2.60 -1.03
CA GLU A 102 21.97 -3.44 -1.66
C GLU A 102 20.88 -2.57 -2.29
N HIS A 103 20.45 -1.51 -1.59
CA HIS A 103 19.49 -0.53 -2.13
C HIS A 103 20.06 0.30 -3.30
N ALA A 104 21.38 0.47 -3.37
CA ALA A 104 22.01 1.15 -4.51
C ALA A 104 21.79 0.38 -5.82
N GLN A 105 21.82 -0.95 -5.80
CA GLN A 105 21.56 -1.79 -6.98
C GLN A 105 20.13 -1.63 -7.49
N VAL A 106 19.16 -1.48 -6.59
CA VAL A 106 17.77 -1.20 -6.94
C VAL A 106 17.67 0.12 -7.71
N ALA A 107 18.32 1.18 -7.22
CA ALA A 107 18.31 2.48 -7.88
C ALA A 107 19.00 2.45 -9.26
N GLU A 108 20.15 1.79 -9.36
CA GLU A 108 20.92 1.65 -10.60
C GLU A 108 20.16 0.87 -11.67
N SER A 109 19.33 -0.09 -11.27
CA SER A 109 18.49 -0.87 -12.19
C SER A 109 17.25 -0.11 -12.66
N PHE A 110 16.90 1.01 -12.01
CA PHE A 110 15.69 1.76 -12.31
C PHE A 110 15.78 2.45 -13.67
N GLN A 111 14.81 2.17 -14.51
CA GLN A 111 14.60 2.89 -15.76
C GLN A 111 13.13 2.79 -16.17
N LEU A 112 12.55 3.90 -16.63
CA LEU A 112 11.26 3.92 -17.28
C LEU A 112 11.39 3.78 -18.79
N GLY A 113 10.48 2.99 -19.38
CA GLY A 113 10.29 2.97 -20.83
C GLY A 113 9.58 4.23 -21.32
N MET A 114 9.51 4.42 -22.63
CA MET A 114 8.74 5.51 -23.26
C MET A 114 7.24 5.41 -22.97
N ASP A 115 6.74 4.22 -22.64
CA ASP A 115 5.38 3.93 -22.18
C ASP A 115 5.18 4.25 -20.69
N LYS A 116 6.18 4.85 -20.03
CA LYS A 116 6.23 5.17 -18.60
C LYS A 116 6.17 3.96 -17.67
N LYS A 117 6.42 2.76 -18.17
CA LYS A 117 6.50 1.56 -17.35
C LYS A 117 7.93 1.32 -16.88
N PRO A 118 8.13 0.82 -15.65
CA PRO A 118 9.43 0.38 -15.20
C PRO A 118 9.90 -0.81 -16.05
N ARG A 119 11.19 -0.91 -16.29
CA ARG A 119 11.75 -2.11 -16.93
C ARG A 119 11.63 -3.33 -16.04
N ASP A 120 11.45 -4.48 -16.63
CA ASP A 120 11.34 -5.76 -15.92
C ASP A 120 12.57 -6.04 -15.03
N SER A 121 13.77 -5.62 -15.48
CA SER A 121 14.99 -5.78 -14.70
C SER A 121 14.92 -5.09 -13.33
N PHE A 122 14.32 -3.91 -13.25
CA PHE A 122 14.10 -3.20 -12.00
C PHE A 122 13.08 -3.92 -11.10
N LEU A 123 11.98 -4.37 -11.68
CA LEU A 123 10.94 -5.09 -10.94
C LEU A 123 11.46 -6.43 -10.39
N ILE A 124 12.26 -7.15 -11.18
CA ILE A 124 12.91 -8.40 -10.75
C ILE A 124 13.89 -8.13 -9.60
N GLU A 125 14.70 -7.05 -9.68
CA GLU A 125 15.64 -6.72 -8.63
C GLU A 125 14.92 -6.31 -7.34
N LEU A 126 13.83 -5.52 -7.42
CA LEU A 126 12.97 -5.23 -6.26
C LEU A 126 12.41 -6.50 -5.62
N GLN A 127 11.87 -7.40 -6.43
CA GLN A 127 11.29 -8.64 -5.93
C GLN A 127 12.35 -9.53 -5.23
N LYS A 128 13.53 -9.61 -5.81
CA LYS A 128 14.65 -10.37 -5.28
C LYS A 128 15.16 -9.78 -3.95
N GLU A 129 15.34 -8.46 -3.89
CA GLU A 129 15.89 -7.76 -2.73
C GLU A 129 14.93 -7.79 -1.53
N TYR A 130 13.67 -7.41 -1.77
CA TYR A 130 12.69 -7.28 -0.69
C TYR A 130 11.81 -8.51 -0.49
N ARG A 131 11.88 -9.52 -1.37
CA ARG A 131 11.09 -10.77 -1.34
C ARG A 131 9.58 -10.49 -1.18
N ILE A 132 9.09 -9.53 -1.94
CA ILE A 132 7.71 -9.07 -1.92
C ILE A 132 7.00 -9.42 -3.22
N GLU A 133 5.68 -9.50 -3.13
CA GLU A 133 4.79 -9.65 -4.28
C GLU A 133 3.83 -8.47 -4.31
N TRP A 134 3.44 -8.07 -5.50
CA TRP A 134 2.40 -7.06 -5.75
C TRP A 134 1.54 -7.50 -6.92
N ASN A 135 0.32 -6.97 -6.98
CA ASN A 135 -0.62 -7.25 -8.07
C ASN A 135 -0.92 -6.00 -8.92
N THR A 136 -0.58 -4.82 -8.42
CA THR A 136 -0.69 -3.58 -9.18
C THR A 136 0.53 -2.68 -8.94
N LEU A 137 0.85 -1.83 -9.95
CA LEU A 137 1.86 -0.78 -9.84
C LEU A 137 1.18 0.57 -10.01
N LEU A 138 1.63 1.57 -9.26
CA LEU A 138 1.23 2.96 -9.39
C LEU A 138 2.48 3.83 -9.46
N ILE A 139 2.65 4.57 -10.56
CA ILE A 139 3.80 5.44 -10.74
C ILE A 139 3.34 6.88 -10.63
N LEU A 140 3.93 7.62 -9.69
CA LEU A 140 3.60 9.02 -9.41
C LEU A 140 4.81 9.92 -9.62
N ASP A 141 4.56 11.14 -10.04
CA ASP A 141 5.54 12.21 -10.06
C ASP A 141 5.16 13.36 -9.13
N GLN A 142 6.00 14.37 -9.06
CA GLN A 142 5.76 15.55 -8.23
C GLN A 142 4.42 16.23 -8.54
N ASN A 143 4.03 16.29 -9.82
CA ASN A 143 2.75 16.90 -10.20
C ASN A 143 1.56 16.10 -9.70
N ASP A 144 1.66 14.77 -9.61
CA ASP A 144 0.59 13.93 -9.07
C ASP A 144 0.35 14.19 -7.58
N TRP A 145 1.41 14.40 -6.82
CA TRP A 145 1.28 14.80 -5.41
C TRP A 145 0.60 16.16 -5.27
N VAL A 146 1.02 17.16 -6.06
CA VAL A 146 0.41 18.51 -6.10
C VAL A 146 -1.09 18.41 -6.42
N GLN A 147 -1.44 17.68 -7.48
CA GLN A 147 -2.83 17.52 -7.90
C GLN A 147 -3.67 16.72 -6.89
N THR A 148 -3.10 15.70 -6.27
CA THR A 148 -3.79 14.93 -5.23
C THR A 148 -4.14 15.81 -4.03
N VAL A 149 -3.18 16.59 -3.54
CA VAL A 149 -3.42 17.52 -2.42
C VAL A 149 -4.36 18.65 -2.81
N ALA A 150 -4.24 19.18 -4.03
CA ALA A 150 -5.15 20.22 -4.53
C ALA A 150 -6.61 19.73 -4.61
N SER A 151 -6.84 18.49 -5.02
CA SER A 151 -8.19 17.89 -5.09
C SER A 151 -8.83 17.68 -3.71
N LEU A 152 -8.02 17.60 -2.66
CA LEU A 152 -8.44 17.55 -1.26
C LEU A 152 -8.54 18.94 -0.63
N GLU A 153 -8.37 20.02 -1.43
CA GLU A 153 -8.33 21.41 -0.98
C GLU A 153 -7.21 21.71 0.03
N GLY A 154 -6.20 20.88 0.04
CA GLY A 154 -5.07 20.92 0.98
C GLY A 154 -5.12 19.84 2.04
N VAL A 155 -4.01 19.70 2.77
CA VAL A 155 -3.83 18.73 3.87
C VAL A 155 -3.20 19.43 5.08
N ARG A 156 -3.36 18.84 6.26
CA ARG A 156 -2.75 19.36 7.48
C ARG A 156 -1.54 18.52 7.89
N ILE A 157 -0.35 19.16 7.94
CA ILE A 157 0.89 18.52 8.37
C ILE A 157 1.48 19.33 9.53
N ASP A 158 1.76 18.68 10.66
CA ASP A 158 2.32 19.30 11.87
C ASP A 158 1.56 20.57 12.29
N GLY A 159 0.21 20.56 12.15
CA GLY A 159 -0.67 21.66 12.48
C GLY A 159 -0.83 22.73 11.38
N ASN A 160 0.02 22.76 10.37
CA ASN A 160 -0.01 23.71 9.27
C ASN A 160 -0.87 23.21 8.11
N TRP A 161 -1.61 24.15 7.47
CA TRP A 161 -2.37 23.84 6.28
C TRP A 161 -1.48 23.97 5.05
N ILE A 162 -1.28 22.87 4.33
CA ILE A 162 -0.40 22.75 3.17
C ILE A 162 -1.25 22.51 1.92
N LYS A 163 -1.02 23.27 0.87
CA LYS A 163 -1.73 23.11 -0.41
C LYS A 163 -0.86 23.56 -1.59
N GLY A 164 -1.27 23.13 -2.80
CA GLY A 164 -0.58 23.45 -4.03
C GLY A 164 0.87 22.93 -4.03
N ASP A 165 1.80 23.74 -4.54
CA ASP A 165 3.22 23.39 -4.65
C ASP A 165 3.94 23.31 -3.29
N GLN A 166 3.35 23.86 -2.22
CA GLN A 166 3.89 23.74 -0.86
C GLN A 166 4.09 22.29 -0.45
N VAL A 167 3.30 21.35 -1.02
CA VAL A 167 3.41 19.92 -0.78
C VAL A 167 4.76 19.35 -1.19
N LEU A 168 5.41 19.96 -2.18
CA LEU A 168 6.67 19.48 -2.72
C LEU A 168 7.81 19.50 -1.69
N GLN A 169 7.76 20.38 -0.67
CA GLN A 169 8.74 20.37 0.41
C GLN A 169 8.78 19.05 1.19
N TYR A 170 7.66 18.29 1.18
CA TYR A 170 7.55 16.98 1.83
C TYR A 170 7.89 15.82 0.90
N ASN A 171 7.90 16.05 -0.42
CA ASN A 171 8.18 15.04 -1.44
C ASN A 171 9.50 15.26 -2.19
N LEU A 172 10.24 16.33 -1.87
CA LEU A 172 11.53 16.61 -2.50
C LEU A 172 12.66 15.90 -1.74
N PHE A 173 12.95 14.68 -2.14
CA PHE A 173 13.95 13.82 -1.51
C PHE A 173 15.36 14.42 -1.48
N GLU A 174 15.73 15.19 -2.48
CA GLU A 174 17.07 15.81 -2.57
C GLU A 174 17.33 16.84 -1.47
N LYS A 175 16.29 17.49 -0.97
CA LYS A 175 16.37 18.62 -0.03
C LYS A 175 16.08 18.26 1.42
N SER A 176 15.57 17.07 1.68
CA SER A 176 15.20 16.65 3.03
C SER A 176 16.28 15.79 3.69
N PRO A 177 16.58 16.00 4.98
CA PRO A 177 17.39 15.08 5.77
C PRO A 177 16.66 13.77 6.10
N GLU A 178 15.31 13.80 6.13
CA GLU A 178 14.46 12.66 6.48
C GLU A 178 13.34 12.48 5.43
N PRO A 179 13.71 12.12 4.20
CA PRO A 179 12.75 12.13 3.09
C PRO A 179 11.59 11.15 3.27
N LEU A 180 11.84 9.92 3.75
CA LEU A 180 10.78 8.95 3.99
C LEU A 180 9.80 9.38 5.08
N ALA A 181 10.32 9.94 6.19
CA ALA A 181 9.47 10.44 7.26
C ALA A 181 8.56 11.58 6.78
N ASN A 182 9.10 12.50 5.98
CA ASN A 182 8.33 13.59 5.40
C ASN A 182 7.28 13.08 4.39
N GLN A 183 7.64 12.13 3.54
CA GLN A 183 6.69 11.54 2.60
C GLN A 183 5.59 10.75 3.34
N ALA A 184 5.95 10.01 4.39
CA ALA A 184 4.97 9.34 5.25
C ALA A 184 4.01 10.33 5.93
N LYS A 185 4.50 11.49 6.39
CA LYS A 185 3.65 12.58 6.94
C LYS A 185 2.67 13.07 5.87
N LEU A 186 3.15 13.32 4.64
CA LEU A 186 2.30 13.74 3.54
C LEU A 186 1.23 12.69 3.23
N MET A 187 1.61 11.44 3.07
CA MET A 187 0.69 10.34 2.75
C MET A 187 -0.34 10.12 3.87
N ARG A 188 0.08 10.23 5.14
CA ARG A 188 -0.83 10.20 6.31
C ARG A 188 -1.83 11.34 6.27
N ALA A 189 -1.35 12.56 6.02
CA ALA A 189 -2.20 13.74 5.92
C ALA A 189 -3.22 13.64 4.77
N ILE A 190 -2.85 13.00 3.64
CA ILE A 190 -3.77 12.68 2.53
C ILE A 190 -4.85 11.70 3.00
N CYS A 191 -4.47 10.62 3.70
CA CYS A 191 -5.43 9.65 4.26
C CYS A 191 -6.41 10.32 5.24
N ASP A 192 -5.92 11.14 6.15
CA ASP A 192 -6.73 11.82 7.15
C ASP A 192 -7.69 12.82 6.48
N ARG A 193 -7.17 13.63 5.55
CA ARG A 193 -7.98 14.62 4.83
C ARG A 193 -9.04 13.98 3.94
N ARG A 194 -8.71 12.85 3.30
CA ARG A 194 -9.69 12.06 2.55
C ARG A 194 -10.88 11.70 3.44
N ASN A 195 -10.66 11.28 4.69
CA ASN A 195 -11.73 10.93 5.63
C ASN A 195 -12.64 12.13 5.98
N GLU A 196 -12.09 13.34 5.97
CA GLU A 196 -12.86 14.57 6.22
C GLU A 196 -13.69 15.00 5.01
N VAL A 197 -13.15 14.87 3.78
CA VAL A 197 -13.77 15.42 2.56
C VAL A 197 -14.62 14.44 1.77
N ILE A 198 -14.75 13.20 2.22
CA ILE A 198 -15.52 12.16 1.50
C ILE A 198 -16.99 12.57 1.25
N SER A 199 -17.50 13.55 1.98
CA SER A 199 -18.83 14.14 1.76
C SER A 199 -18.88 15.12 0.57
N TYR A 200 -17.72 15.48 -0.03
CA TYR A 200 -17.58 16.42 -1.14
C TYR A 200 -16.82 15.79 -2.33
N PRO A 201 -17.40 14.81 -3.01
CA PRO A 201 -16.65 13.86 -3.82
C PRO A 201 -16.12 14.36 -5.17
N ASN A 202 -16.61 15.49 -5.72
CA ASN A 202 -16.44 15.76 -7.14
C ASN A 202 -14.97 15.98 -7.58
N ASN A 203 -14.18 16.75 -6.84
CA ASN A 203 -12.80 17.03 -7.24
C ASN A 203 -11.87 15.83 -6.95
N PHE A 204 -12.09 15.15 -5.82
CA PHE A 204 -11.29 14.00 -5.46
C PHE A 204 -11.57 12.79 -6.37
N ALA A 205 -12.83 12.59 -6.80
CA ALA A 205 -13.19 11.51 -7.71
C ALA A 205 -12.44 11.61 -9.05
N SER A 206 -12.35 12.81 -9.64
CA SER A 206 -11.61 13.01 -10.90
C SER A 206 -10.11 12.77 -10.76
N THR A 207 -9.53 13.13 -9.62
CA THR A 207 -8.12 12.82 -9.33
C THR A 207 -7.90 11.33 -9.17
N LEU A 208 -8.83 10.64 -8.49
CA LEU A 208 -8.77 9.20 -8.33
C LEU A 208 -8.93 8.47 -9.66
N ASP A 209 -9.81 8.96 -10.56
CA ASP A 209 -9.92 8.43 -11.92
C ASP A 209 -8.58 8.52 -12.66
N ARG A 210 -7.93 9.67 -12.62
CA ARG A 210 -6.60 9.86 -13.21
C ARG A 210 -5.53 8.96 -12.59
N LEU A 211 -5.54 8.76 -11.28
CA LEU A 211 -4.60 7.85 -10.61
C LEU A 211 -4.87 6.39 -10.99
N THR A 212 -6.14 6.01 -11.12
CA THR A 212 -6.49 4.64 -11.56
C THR A 212 -6.14 4.36 -13.01
N GLU A 213 -6.15 5.37 -13.89
CA GLU A 213 -5.65 5.25 -15.27
C GLU A 213 -4.13 5.00 -15.34
N ARG A 214 -3.40 5.32 -14.27
CA ARG A 214 -1.96 5.07 -14.14
C ARG A 214 -1.62 3.76 -13.43
N LEU A 215 -2.63 3.05 -12.91
CA LEU A 215 -2.42 1.71 -12.39
C LEU A 215 -2.03 0.77 -13.53
N LEU A 216 -1.02 -0.03 -13.28
CA LEU A 216 -0.54 -1.05 -14.20
C LEU A 216 -0.68 -2.43 -13.53
N PRO A 217 -1.02 -3.47 -14.29
CA PRO A 217 -0.99 -4.83 -13.76
C PRO A 217 0.44 -5.28 -13.48
N ALA A 218 0.62 -6.11 -12.45
CA ALA A 218 1.84 -6.90 -12.33
C ALA A 218 1.87 -8.00 -13.42
N SER A 219 3.06 -8.56 -13.69
CA SER A 219 3.27 -9.53 -14.78
C SER A 219 2.38 -10.77 -14.69
N GLU A 220 2.02 -11.19 -13.48
CA GLU A 220 1.20 -12.39 -13.23
C GLU A 220 -0.30 -12.10 -13.09
N THR A 221 -0.69 -10.81 -13.11
CA THR A 221 -2.09 -10.40 -12.93
C THR A 221 -2.86 -10.54 -14.25
N THR A 222 -3.89 -11.32 -14.25
CA THR A 222 -4.76 -11.46 -15.44
C THR A 222 -5.57 -10.19 -15.70
N PRO A 223 -6.01 -9.92 -16.95
CA PRO A 223 -6.81 -8.73 -17.24
C PRO A 223 -8.11 -8.61 -16.42
N SER A 224 -8.78 -9.73 -16.11
CA SER A 224 -9.99 -9.75 -15.30
C SER A 224 -9.71 -9.42 -13.83
N GLU A 225 -8.64 -9.97 -13.27
CA GLU A 225 -8.17 -9.64 -11.91
C GLU A 225 -7.76 -8.18 -11.83
N PHE A 226 -7.02 -7.67 -12.82
CA PHE A 226 -6.60 -6.28 -12.85
C PHE A 226 -7.81 -5.33 -12.85
N ASN A 227 -8.81 -5.57 -13.68
CA ASN A 227 -10.03 -4.77 -13.68
C ASN A 227 -10.73 -4.80 -12.31
N SER A 228 -10.78 -5.96 -11.66
CA SER A 228 -11.32 -6.10 -10.31
C SER A 228 -10.50 -5.31 -9.28
N LEU A 229 -9.18 -5.35 -9.36
CA LEU A 229 -8.28 -4.59 -8.49
C LEU A 229 -8.41 -3.08 -8.66
N VAL A 230 -8.56 -2.59 -9.90
CA VAL A 230 -8.82 -1.16 -10.19
C VAL A 230 -10.13 -0.70 -9.54
N ILE A 231 -11.20 -1.49 -9.69
CA ILE A 231 -12.49 -1.19 -9.06
C ILE A 231 -12.37 -1.18 -7.53
N GLN A 232 -11.68 -2.17 -6.95
CA GLN A 232 -11.49 -2.26 -5.51
C GLN A 232 -10.59 -1.13 -4.99
N PHE A 233 -9.52 -0.76 -5.70
CA PHE A 233 -8.67 0.38 -5.37
C PHE A 233 -9.49 1.68 -5.34
N LYS A 234 -10.28 1.94 -6.39
CA LYS A 234 -11.17 3.10 -6.45
C LYS A 234 -12.20 3.08 -5.32
N SER A 235 -12.84 1.93 -5.08
CA SER A 235 -13.79 1.74 -4.00
C SER A 235 -13.17 2.02 -2.62
N LEU A 236 -11.95 1.55 -2.37
CA LEU A 236 -11.21 1.79 -1.12
C LEU A 236 -11.09 3.29 -0.81
N TRP A 237 -10.76 4.10 -1.83
CA TRP A 237 -10.58 5.53 -1.66
C TRP A 237 -11.90 6.32 -1.65
N MET A 238 -13.00 5.75 -2.16
CA MET A 238 -14.32 6.39 -2.24
C MET A 238 -15.31 5.91 -1.18
N GLN A 239 -14.98 4.86 -0.42
CA GLN A 239 -15.89 4.34 0.61
C GLN A 239 -16.14 5.36 1.73
N PRO A 240 -17.36 5.43 2.30
CA PRO A 240 -17.70 6.40 3.34
C PRO A 240 -17.04 6.13 4.70
N GLN A 241 -16.58 4.88 4.93
CA GLN A 241 -15.89 4.53 6.15
C GLN A 241 -14.50 5.19 6.23
N ALA A 242 -14.09 5.55 7.44
CA ALA A 242 -12.77 6.11 7.67
C ALA A 242 -11.68 5.12 7.28
N LEU A 243 -10.79 5.55 6.38
CA LEU A 243 -9.61 4.79 5.99
C LEU A 243 -8.50 5.02 7.03
N ARG A 244 -8.01 3.96 7.62
CA ARG A 244 -6.87 4.05 8.55
C ARG A 244 -5.60 3.67 7.82
N CYS A 245 -4.66 4.61 7.69
CA CYS A 245 -3.35 4.36 7.09
C CYS A 245 -2.30 4.16 8.18
N GLU A 246 -1.59 3.04 8.14
CA GLU A 246 -0.49 2.71 9.04
C GLU A 246 0.83 2.65 8.27
N PHE A 247 1.83 3.38 8.74
CA PHE A 247 3.16 3.44 8.13
C PHE A 247 4.11 2.62 8.98
N VAL A 248 4.57 1.50 8.43
CA VAL A 248 5.40 0.53 9.14
C VAL A 248 6.87 0.89 8.97
N GLY A 249 7.60 0.95 10.09
CA GLY A 249 9.05 1.22 10.05
C GLY A 249 9.44 2.69 9.88
N VAL A 250 8.48 3.60 9.76
CA VAL A 250 8.73 5.05 9.69
C VAL A 250 8.25 5.71 10.98
N LYS A 251 9.17 6.38 11.69
CA LYS A 251 8.87 7.09 12.93
C LYS A 251 8.53 8.55 12.68
#